data_38ab3a03361a1b1871dd0a98496849ee
#
_entry.id   38ab3a03361a1b1871dd0a98496849ee
#
_cell.length_a   1.000
_cell.length_b   1.000
_cell.length_c   1.000
_cell.angle_alpha   90.00
_cell.angle_beta   90.00
_cell.angle_gamma   90.00
#
_symmetry.space_group_name_H-M   'P 1'
#
loop_
_entity.id
_entity.type
_entity.pdbx_description
1 polymer ?
#
loop_
_entity_poly.entity_id
_entity_poly.type
_entity_poly.pdbx_seq_one_letter_code
_entity_poly.pdbx_strand_id
1 'polypeptide(L)' 'MNIQNIIGIDGYTLIVYRSSDQLYRFSIIDSSGIAFNFDNIFLTAEEANIKGRNAIEIAFDFDKHPQY' A
#
# COMPACT_ATOMS: atom_id res chain seq x y z
N MET A 1 11.10 -11.95 3.68
CA MET A 1 9.99 -11.23 3.03
C MET A 1 9.75 -11.81 1.65
N ASN A 2 8.51 -12.01 1.30
CA ASN A 2 8.13 -12.60 0.02
C ASN A 2 7.16 -11.65 -0.68
N ILE A 3 7.62 -10.98 -1.73
CA ILE A 3 6.79 -10.02 -2.45
C ILE A 3 5.78 -10.76 -3.30
N GLN A 4 4.50 -10.43 -3.10
CA GLN A 4 3.40 -11.04 -3.84
C GLN A 4 2.97 -10.19 -5.01
N ASN A 5 3.07 -8.87 -4.91
CA ASN A 5 2.54 -7.98 -5.93
C ASN A 5 3.17 -6.61 -5.82
N ILE A 6 3.45 -5.97 -6.96
CA ILE A 6 3.93 -4.59 -7.05
C ILE A 6 3.11 -3.94 -8.15
N ILE A 7 2.38 -2.87 -7.81
CA ILE A 7 1.49 -2.20 -8.75
C ILE A 7 1.66 -0.69 -8.66
N GLY A 8 1.74 -0.04 -9.82
CA GLY A 8 1.71 1.42 -9.89
C GLY A 8 0.27 1.91 -10.01
N ILE A 9 -0.14 2.83 -9.15
CA ILE A 9 -1.49 3.39 -9.14
C ILE A 9 -1.40 4.88 -8.86
N ASP A 10 -1.82 5.71 -9.83
CA ASP A 10 -1.91 7.16 -9.66
C ASP A 10 -0.62 7.82 -9.16
N GLY A 11 0.53 7.31 -9.63
CA GLY A 11 1.83 7.84 -9.22
C GLY A 11 2.39 7.22 -7.95
N TYR A 12 1.63 6.37 -7.29
CA TYR A 12 2.08 5.61 -6.11
C TYR A 12 2.45 4.19 -6.52
N THR A 13 3.30 3.56 -5.73
CA THR A 13 3.63 2.13 -5.91
C THR A 13 3.14 1.38 -4.69
N LEU A 14 2.29 0.39 -4.92
CA LEU A 14 1.80 -0.50 -3.86
C LEU A 14 2.60 -1.78 -3.89
N ILE A 15 3.13 -2.17 -2.74
CA ILE A 15 3.86 -3.42 -2.59
C ILE A 15 3.13 -4.28 -1.57
N VAL A 16 2.65 -5.44 -2.00
CA VAL A 16 2.02 -6.43 -1.11
C VAL A 16 3.01 -7.56 -0.90
N TYR A 17 3.25 -7.90 0.35
CA TYR A 17 4.25 -8.94 0.67
C TYR A 17 3.79 -9.79 1.85
N ARG A 18 4.35 -11.00 1.92
CA ARG A 18 4.13 -11.91 3.04
C ARG A 18 5.32 -11.80 3.99
N SER A 19 5.05 -11.50 5.24
CA SER A 19 6.08 -11.39 6.26
C SER A 19 6.42 -12.75 6.85
N SER A 20 7.44 -12.78 7.71
CA SER A 20 7.93 -14.04 8.29
C SER A 20 6.91 -14.76 9.15
N ASP A 21 5.89 -14.06 9.62
CA ASP A 21 4.81 -14.64 10.42
C ASP A 21 3.69 -15.24 9.56
N GLN A 22 3.91 -15.38 8.25
CA GLN A 22 2.95 -15.94 7.30
C GLN A 22 1.73 -15.05 7.08
N LEU A 23 1.77 -13.81 7.55
CA LEU A 23 0.71 -12.84 7.35
C LEU A 23 1.10 -11.85 6.26
N TYR A 24 0.10 -11.18 5.68
CA TYR A 24 0.32 -10.27 4.56
C TYR A 24 0.27 -8.82 5.04
N ARG A 25 1.09 -8.00 4.39
CA ARG A 25 1.21 -6.59 4.70
C ARG A 25 1.35 -5.82 3.40
N PHE A 26 1.25 -4.49 3.48
CA PHE A 26 1.53 -3.68 2.32
C PHE A 26 2.35 -2.45 2.70
N SER A 27 3.07 -1.93 1.71
CA SER A 27 3.79 -0.68 1.80
C SER A 27 3.44 0.16 0.58
N ILE A 28 3.50 1.46 0.72
CA ILE A 28 3.20 2.38 -0.37
C ILE A 28 4.39 3.33 -0.54
N ILE A 29 4.83 3.51 -1.78
CA ILE A 29 5.87 4.47 -2.11
C ILE A 29 5.21 5.58 -2.91
N ASP A 30 5.36 6.84 -2.49
CA ASP A 30 4.73 7.95 -3.20
C ASP A 30 5.58 8.37 -4.42
N SER A 31 5.10 9.36 -5.15
CA SER A 31 5.75 9.81 -6.36
C SER A 31 7.11 10.47 -6.11
N SER A 32 7.39 10.85 -4.87
CA SER A 32 8.69 11.40 -4.47
C SER A 32 9.68 10.32 -4.06
N GLY A 33 9.23 9.05 -4.00
CA GLY A 33 10.08 7.94 -3.58
C GLY A 33 10.06 7.70 -2.08
N ILE A 34 9.17 8.35 -1.34
CA ILE A 34 9.07 8.15 0.10
C ILE A 34 8.20 6.94 0.37
N ALA A 35 8.73 6.02 1.17
CA ALA A 35 8.03 4.78 1.51
C ALA A 35 7.26 4.93 2.82
N PHE A 36 6.03 4.45 2.81
CA PHE A 36 5.16 4.39 3.98
C PHE A 36 4.87 2.93 4.28
N ASN A 37 5.28 2.48 5.46
CA ASN A 37 5.05 1.11 5.91
C ASN A 37 3.88 1.10 6.89
N PHE A 38 2.99 0.13 6.71
CA PHE A 38 1.79 0.03 7.52
C PHE A 38 1.87 -1.20 8.41
N ASP A 39 1.43 -1.06 9.65
CA ASP A 39 1.48 -2.14 10.64
C ASP A 39 0.29 -3.10 10.52
N ASN A 40 -0.69 -2.77 9.69
CA ASN A 40 -1.86 -3.62 9.49
C ASN A 40 -1.42 -4.97 8.91
N ILE A 41 -2.05 -6.03 9.40
CA ILE A 41 -1.79 -7.39 8.92
C ILE A 41 -3.08 -7.98 8.35
N PHE A 42 -2.93 -8.83 7.34
CA PHE A 42 -4.06 -9.42 6.64
C PHE A 42 -3.82 -10.92 6.45
N LEU A 43 -4.89 -11.68 6.38
CA LEU A 43 -4.81 -13.12 6.22
C LEU A 43 -4.54 -13.54 4.77
N THR A 44 -4.86 -12.67 3.81
CA THR A 44 -4.65 -12.98 2.40
C THR A 44 -3.97 -11.81 1.68
N ALA A 45 -3.27 -12.13 0.59
CA ALA A 45 -2.66 -11.11 -0.25
C ALA A 45 -3.72 -10.23 -0.90
N GLU A 46 -4.86 -10.82 -1.26
CA GLU A 46 -5.95 -10.07 -1.88
C GLU A 46 -6.49 -9.00 -0.95
N GLU A 47 -6.68 -9.35 0.32
CA GLU A 47 -7.17 -8.38 1.31
C GLU A 47 -6.16 -7.24 1.50
N ALA A 48 -4.87 -7.56 1.60
CA ALA A 48 -3.83 -6.55 1.71
C ALA A 48 -3.81 -5.64 0.47
N ASN A 49 -4.03 -6.22 -0.71
CA ASN A 49 -4.08 -5.47 -1.96
C ASN A 49 -5.24 -4.49 -1.96
N ILE A 50 -6.43 -4.95 -1.57
CA ILE A 50 -7.63 -4.10 -1.53
C ILE A 50 -7.43 -2.94 -0.55
N LYS A 51 -6.92 -3.22 0.63
CA LYS A 51 -6.71 -2.19 1.64
C LYS A 51 -5.62 -1.21 1.22
N GLY A 52 -4.57 -1.71 0.56
CA GLY A 52 -3.52 -0.85 0.03
C GLY A 52 -4.03 0.09 -1.05
N ARG A 53 -4.87 -0.42 -1.95
CA ARG A 53 -5.49 0.42 -2.99
C ARG A 53 -6.38 1.48 -2.38
N ASN A 54 -7.15 1.12 -1.35
CA ASN A 54 -7.99 2.08 -0.65
C ASN A 54 -7.15 3.19 -0.01
N ALA A 55 -6.02 2.82 0.59
CA ALA A 55 -5.13 3.79 1.21
C ALA A 55 -4.56 4.77 0.17
N ILE A 56 -4.19 4.27 -1.00
CA ILE A 56 -3.69 5.11 -2.09
C ILE A 56 -4.78 6.06 -2.56
N GLU A 57 -6.01 5.57 -2.72
CA GLU A 57 -7.12 6.40 -3.16
C GLU A 57 -7.36 7.55 -2.19
N ILE A 58 -7.31 7.27 -0.90
CA ILE A 58 -7.46 8.31 0.13
C ILE A 58 -6.32 9.32 0.05
N ALA A 59 -5.09 8.85 -0.08
CA ALA A 59 -3.92 9.72 -0.16
C ALA A 59 -3.97 10.58 -1.42
N PHE A 60 -4.34 10.00 -2.56
CA PHE A 60 -4.43 10.71 -3.82
C PHE A 60 -5.49 11.82 -3.75
N ASP A 61 -6.65 11.50 -3.20
CA ASP A 61 -7.72 12.49 -3.04
C ASP A 61 -7.31 13.62 -2.11
N PHE A 62 -6.61 13.29 -1.02
CA PHE A 62 -6.13 14.30 -0.08
C PHE A 62 -5.13 15.24 -0.74
N ASP A 63 -4.18 14.70 -1.50
CA ASP A 63 -3.18 15.50 -2.20
C ASP A 63 -3.80 16.39 -3.27
N LYS A 64 -4.84 15.89 -3.94
CA LYS A 64 -5.51 16.61 -5.01
C LYS A 64 -6.47 17.65 -4.50
N HIS A 65 -7.06 17.43 -3.32
CA HIS A 65 -8.03 18.33 -2.71
C HIS A 65 -7.64 18.61 -1.26
N PRO A 66 -6.55 19.38 -1.05
CA PRO A 66 -6.09 19.65 0.31
C PRO A 66 -7.15 20.41 1.11
N GLN A 67 -7.20 20.09 2.40
CA GLN A 67 -8.17 20.65 3.33
C GLN A 67 -7.57 21.85 4.06
N TYR A 68 -7.94 23.05 3.66
CA TYR A 68 -7.66 24.29 4.42
C TYR A 68 -8.42 25.47 3.85
#